data_2f0fe9d38a1af5ca633c5706b9fb60cd
#
_entry.id   2f0fe9d38a1af5ca633c5706b9fb60cd
#
_cell.length_a   1.000
_cell.length_b   1.000
_cell.length_c   1.000
_cell.angle_alpha   90.00
_cell.angle_beta   90.00
_cell.angle_gamma   90.00
#
_symmetry.space_group_name_H-M   'P 1'
#
loop_
_entity.id
_entity.type
_entity.pdbx_description
1 polymer ?
#
loop_
_entity_poly.entity_id
_entity_poly.type
_entity_poly.pdbx_seq_one_letter_code
_entity_poly.pdbx_strand_id
1 'polypeptide(L)'
;TMAENIKTYRNKRGLNQYEFAEKLGISPQAVSKWECGQSCPSIENLCVISEILDVSIDTLIGENSDSEKMMIGIDGGGTKTEFVLFSESGRILKRIVLDGCNPNTVGMEEAMNILQLGIDTLMKIKGKISGIFVGAAGLDSGNNTSKIKKMLKEKYPKVKIQCENDIYNVIACGKNLDRCVAAISGTGMIIYANQNGNLKHFGGRGYLLDKNRS
;
A
#
# COMPACT_ATOMS: atom_id res chain seq x y z
N THR A 1 -3.87 19.57 9.96
CA THR A 1 -5.33 19.72 10.09
C THR A 1 -5.90 20.55 8.94
N MET A 2 -7.21 20.45 8.67
CA MET A 2 -7.89 21.28 7.65
C MET A 2 -7.65 22.78 7.89
N ALA A 3 -7.71 23.23 9.12
CA ALA A 3 -7.45 24.63 9.50
C ALA A 3 -6.06 25.10 9.07
N GLU A 4 -5.03 24.33 9.40
CA GLU A 4 -3.64 24.62 9.01
C GLU A 4 -3.45 24.55 7.49
N ASN A 5 -4.12 23.63 6.81
CA ASN A 5 -4.01 23.50 5.36
C ASN A 5 -4.64 24.69 4.64
N ILE A 6 -5.85 25.12 5.01
CA ILE A 6 -6.48 26.30 4.45
C ILE A 6 -5.54 27.51 4.59
N LYS A 7 -5.03 27.75 5.80
CA LYS A 7 -4.08 28.85 6.07
C LYS A 7 -2.80 28.75 5.24
N THR A 8 -2.24 27.56 5.14
CA THR A 8 -0.98 27.32 4.41
C THR A 8 -1.14 27.57 2.92
N TYR A 9 -2.20 27.02 2.31
CA TYR A 9 -2.43 27.17 0.88
C TYR A 9 -2.89 28.57 0.50
N ARG A 10 -3.68 29.25 1.35
CA ARG A 10 -4.00 30.68 1.18
C ARG A 10 -2.74 31.55 1.14
N ASN A 11 -1.83 31.34 2.10
CA ASN A 11 -0.54 32.05 2.15
C ASN A 11 0.33 31.75 0.93
N LYS A 12 0.38 30.49 0.47
CA LYS A 12 1.10 30.11 -0.76
C LYS A 12 0.58 30.82 -2.01
N ARG A 13 -0.71 31.18 -2.04
CA ARG A 13 -1.33 31.98 -3.11
C ARG A 13 -1.14 33.49 -2.92
N GLY A 14 -0.46 33.91 -1.86
CA GLY A 14 -0.23 35.35 -1.55
C GLY A 14 -1.47 36.10 -1.11
N LEU A 15 -2.56 35.40 -0.76
CA LEU A 15 -3.81 36.03 -0.34
C LEU A 15 -3.79 36.32 1.17
N ASN A 16 -4.22 37.49 1.59
CA ASN A 16 -4.56 37.74 2.99
C ASN A 16 -5.99 37.23 3.31
N GLN A 17 -6.37 37.22 4.59
CA GLN A 17 -7.69 36.69 4.99
C GLN A 17 -8.86 37.51 4.41
N TYR A 18 -8.69 38.80 4.21
CA TYR A 18 -9.71 39.70 3.64
C TYR A 18 -9.93 39.37 2.16
N GLU A 19 -8.87 39.35 1.36
CA GLU A 19 -8.90 39.06 -0.07
C GLU A 19 -9.46 37.63 -0.32
N PHE A 20 -9.12 36.68 0.55
CA PHE A 20 -9.63 35.35 0.45
C PHE A 20 -11.12 35.26 0.76
N ALA A 21 -11.57 35.98 1.80
CA ALA A 21 -12.99 36.08 2.17
C ALA A 21 -13.82 36.72 1.06
N GLU A 22 -13.30 37.79 0.43
CA GLU A 22 -13.93 38.48 -0.70
C GLU A 22 -14.14 37.50 -1.88
N LYS A 23 -13.12 36.73 -2.24
CA LYS A 23 -13.23 35.71 -3.31
C LYS A 23 -14.26 34.62 -3.00
N LEU A 24 -14.45 34.28 -1.72
CA LEU A 24 -15.41 33.32 -1.25
C LEU A 24 -16.83 33.88 -1.04
N GLY A 25 -17.01 35.21 -1.10
CA GLY A 25 -18.28 35.87 -0.81
C GLY A 25 -18.72 35.76 0.65
N ILE A 26 -17.78 35.70 1.60
CA ILE A 26 -18.03 35.53 3.04
C ILE A 26 -17.31 36.59 3.88
N SER A 27 -17.53 36.58 5.20
CA SER A 27 -16.84 37.52 6.08
C SER A 27 -15.40 37.07 6.40
N PRO A 28 -14.43 37.97 6.59
CA PRO A 28 -13.08 37.65 7.05
C PRO A 28 -13.05 36.90 8.39
N GLN A 29 -14.04 37.15 9.26
CA GLN A 29 -14.21 36.47 10.54
C GLN A 29 -14.50 34.97 10.34
N ALA A 30 -15.23 34.58 9.29
CA ALA A 30 -15.48 33.18 8.98
C ALA A 30 -14.16 32.46 8.58
N VAL A 31 -13.36 33.09 7.72
CA VAL A 31 -12.03 32.60 7.36
C VAL A 31 -11.14 32.43 8.60
N SER A 32 -11.10 33.46 9.46
CA SER A 32 -10.33 33.40 10.71
C SER A 32 -10.75 32.25 11.62
N LYS A 33 -12.06 32.00 11.79
CA LYS A 33 -12.57 30.87 12.58
C LYS A 33 -12.17 29.52 12.00
N TRP A 34 -12.19 29.38 10.67
CA TRP A 34 -11.75 28.15 10.01
C TRP A 34 -10.24 27.92 10.20
N GLU A 35 -9.41 28.95 10.04
CA GLU A 35 -7.96 28.84 10.21
C GLU A 35 -7.50 28.65 11.66
N CYS A 36 -8.35 29.04 12.64
CA CYS A 36 -8.14 28.77 14.06
C CYS A 36 -8.79 27.46 14.54
N GLY A 37 -9.46 26.70 13.65
CA GLY A 37 -10.12 25.44 14.00
C GLY A 37 -11.39 25.60 14.87
N GLN A 38 -11.94 26.81 14.98
CA GLN A 38 -13.15 27.10 15.76
C GLN A 38 -14.44 26.69 15.03
N SER A 39 -14.39 26.59 13.71
CA SER A 39 -15.48 26.10 12.87
C SER A 39 -14.92 25.46 11.59
N CYS A 40 -15.75 24.72 10.88
CA CYS A 40 -15.39 24.13 9.59
C CYS A 40 -16.17 24.82 8.46
N PRO A 41 -15.57 24.93 7.25
CA PRO A 41 -16.30 25.30 6.05
C PRO A 41 -17.43 24.32 5.73
N SER A 42 -18.51 24.77 5.10
CA SER A 42 -19.48 23.86 4.49
C SER A 42 -18.88 23.14 3.27
N ILE A 43 -19.55 22.11 2.78
CA ILE A 43 -19.11 21.35 1.60
C ILE A 43 -19.02 22.29 0.38
N GLU A 44 -20.00 23.17 0.22
CA GLU A 44 -20.03 24.17 -0.87
C GLU A 44 -18.82 25.10 -0.79
N ASN A 45 -18.50 25.58 0.41
CA ASN A 45 -17.31 26.42 0.62
C ASN A 45 -16.02 25.65 0.37
N LEU A 46 -15.93 24.36 0.74
CA LEU A 46 -14.77 23.53 0.44
C LEU A 46 -14.52 23.37 -1.06
N CYS A 47 -15.58 23.23 -1.86
CA CYS A 47 -15.46 23.19 -3.31
C CYS A 47 -14.85 24.50 -3.86
N VAL A 48 -15.38 25.65 -3.44
CA VAL A 48 -14.87 26.96 -3.89
C VAL A 48 -13.45 27.22 -3.37
N ILE A 49 -13.15 26.86 -2.13
CA ILE A 49 -11.78 26.92 -1.56
C ILE A 49 -10.79 26.08 -2.39
N SER A 50 -11.18 24.86 -2.76
CA SER A 50 -10.40 23.97 -3.61
C SER A 50 -10.03 24.62 -4.94
N GLU A 51 -10.99 25.25 -5.59
CA GLU A 51 -10.80 25.96 -6.86
C GLU A 51 -9.90 27.20 -6.71
N ILE A 52 -10.17 28.08 -5.73
CA ILE A 52 -9.39 29.30 -5.50
C ILE A 52 -7.93 28.99 -5.15
N LEU A 53 -7.73 27.97 -4.32
CA LEU A 53 -6.39 27.55 -3.86
C LEU A 53 -5.70 26.60 -4.82
N ASP A 54 -6.43 26.05 -5.82
CA ASP A 54 -5.94 25.05 -6.79
C ASP A 54 -5.33 23.83 -6.09
N VAL A 55 -6.09 23.27 -5.17
CA VAL A 55 -5.74 22.06 -4.40
C VAL A 55 -6.97 21.18 -4.26
N SER A 56 -6.78 19.87 -4.18
CA SER A 56 -7.91 18.97 -3.97
C SER A 56 -8.56 19.14 -2.58
N ILE A 57 -9.84 18.82 -2.47
CA ILE A 57 -10.55 18.80 -1.18
C ILE A 57 -9.84 17.87 -0.20
N ASP A 58 -9.34 16.69 -0.66
CA ASP A 58 -8.58 15.75 0.16
C ASP A 58 -7.35 16.41 0.78
N THR A 59 -6.63 17.25 0.01
CA THR A 59 -5.51 18.03 0.51
C THR A 59 -5.94 19.02 1.58
N LEU A 60 -7.10 19.69 1.40
CA LEU A 60 -7.63 20.65 2.36
C LEU A 60 -8.04 19.99 3.67
N ILE A 61 -8.73 18.86 3.63
CA ILE A 61 -9.18 18.14 4.85
C ILE A 61 -8.06 17.44 5.60
N GLY A 62 -6.85 17.44 5.05
CA GLY A 62 -5.66 16.89 5.70
C GLY A 62 -5.28 15.50 5.24
N GLU A 63 -5.91 15.00 4.21
CA GLU A 63 -5.44 13.85 3.47
C GLU A 63 -4.30 14.29 2.53
N ASN A 64 -3.15 14.65 3.14
CA ASN A 64 -1.94 14.99 2.39
C ASN A 64 -1.39 13.73 1.71
N SER A 65 -1.84 13.45 0.51
CA SER A 65 -1.29 12.39 -0.34
C SER A 65 0.21 12.60 -0.65
N ASP A 66 0.72 13.83 -0.56
CA ASP A 66 2.12 14.15 -0.90
C ASP A 66 3.11 13.90 0.26
N SER A 67 2.66 13.76 1.51
CA SER A 67 3.52 13.53 2.68
C SER A 67 3.33 12.15 3.32
N GLU A 68 2.18 11.49 3.12
CA GLU A 68 1.92 10.16 3.67
C GLU A 68 2.75 9.13 2.92
N LYS A 69 3.55 8.37 3.66
CA LYS A 69 4.29 7.26 3.06
C LYS A 69 3.31 6.18 2.65
N MET A 70 3.48 5.71 1.43
CA MET A 70 2.71 4.60 0.89
C MET A 70 3.57 3.35 0.81
N MET A 71 2.92 2.21 0.88
CA MET A 71 3.53 0.91 0.73
C MET A 71 2.74 0.06 -0.25
N ILE A 72 3.43 -0.85 -0.94
CA ILE A 72 2.83 -1.85 -1.80
C ILE A 72 2.97 -3.21 -1.12
N GLY A 73 1.86 -3.88 -0.86
CA GLY A 73 1.79 -5.28 -0.49
C GLY A 73 1.43 -6.13 -1.69
N ILE A 74 2.12 -7.25 -1.86
CA ILE A 74 1.89 -8.18 -2.98
C ILE A 74 1.65 -9.57 -2.41
N ASP A 75 0.52 -10.18 -2.82
CA ASP A 75 0.17 -11.56 -2.54
C ASP A 75 0.18 -12.35 -3.86
N GLY A 76 1.27 -13.10 -4.06
CA GLY A 76 1.56 -13.81 -5.31
C GLY A 76 1.24 -15.30 -5.22
N GLY A 77 0.22 -15.73 -5.94
CA GLY A 77 -0.14 -17.15 -6.07
C GLY A 77 0.27 -17.76 -7.40
N GLY A 78 -0.14 -19.04 -7.60
CA GLY A 78 0.06 -19.75 -8.86
C GLY A 78 -0.89 -19.31 -9.97
N THR A 79 -2.09 -18.81 -9.62
CA THR A 79 -3.15 -18.42 -10.58
C THR A 79 -3.37 -16.93 -10.67
N LYS A 80 -3.14 -16.19 -9.60
CA LYS A 80 -3.32 -14.73 -9.54
C LYS A 80 -2.30 -14.11 -8.61
N THR A 81 -2.03 -12.84 -8.83
CA THR A 81 -1.22 -11.98 -7.97
C THR A 81 -2.02 -10.74 -7.64
N GLU A 82 -2.21 -10.48 -6.37
CA GLU A 82 -2.90 -9.28 -5.88
C GLU A 82 -1.88 -8.25 -5.40
N PHE A 83 -2.07 -7.01 -5.82
CA PHE A 83 -1.25 -5.87 -5.43
C PHE A 83 -2.13 -4.84 -4.72
N VAL A 84 -1.71 -4.41 -3.57
CA VAL A 84 -2.43 -3.41 -2.75
C VAL A 84 -1.51 -2.24 -2.45
N LEU A 85 -1.91 -1.05 -2.87
CA LEU A 85 -1.31 0.21 -2.45
C LEU A 85 -2.06 0.70 -1.23
N PHE A 86 -1.34 0.95 -0.14
CA PHE A 86 -1.92 1.45 1.10
C PHE A 86 -1.02 2.49 1.75
N SER A 87 -1.64 3.35 2.56
CA SER A 87 -0.95 4.38 3.31
C SER A 87 -0.37 3.84 4.61
N GLU A 88 0.53 4.60 5.26
CA GLU A 88 1.09 4.29 6.58
C GLU A 88 0.00 4.15 7.66
N SER A 89 -1.13 4.82 7.49
CA SER A 89 -2.32 4.68 8.36
C SER A 89 -3.13 3.39 8.11
N GLY A 90 -2.77 2.59 7.11
CA GLY A 90 -3.46 1.34 6.74
C GLY A 90 -4.64 1.54 5.78
N ARG A 91 -4.88 2.75 5.26
CA ARG A 91 -5.92 3.01 4.27
C ARG A 91 -5.54 2.42 2.92
N ILE A 92 -6.41 1.59 2.34
CA ILE A 92 -6.22 1.04 0.99
C ILE A 92 -6.55 2.13 -0.04
N LEU A 93 -5.58 2.46 -0.89
CA LEU A 93 -5.68 3.48 -1.92
C LEU A 93 -6.03 2.87 -3.29
N LYS A 94 -5.46 1.71 -3.58
CA LYS A 94 -5.70 1.00 -4.84
C LYS A 94 -5.43 -0.50 -4.68
N ARG A 95 -6.21 -1.29 -5.40
CA ARG A 95 -6.02 -2.74 -5.52
C ARG A 95 -6.07 -3.12 -7.00
N ILE A 96 -5.15 -3.97 -7.43
CA ILE A 96 -5.13 -4.56 -8.77
C ILE A 96 -4.83 -6.05 -8.67
N VAL A 97 -5.30 -6.81 -9.62
CA VAL A 97 -5.06 -8.26 -9.72
C VAL A 97 -4.52 -8.55 -11.11
N LEU A 98 -3.45 -9.31 -11.17
CA LEU A 98 -2.81 -9.81 -12.39
C LEU A 98 -2.71 -11.33 -12.34
N ASP A 99 -2.14 -11.94 -13.38
CA ASP A 99 -1.86 -13.37 -13.46
C ASP A 99 -0.90 -13.83 -12.35
N GLY A 100 -0.84 -15.15 -12.13
CA GLY A 100 0.00 -15.73 -11.10
C GLY A 100 1.49 -15.52 -11.35
N CYS A 101 2.24 -15.16 -10.30
CA CYS A 101 3.68 -14.88 -10.38
C CYS A 101 4.56 -15.95 -9.71
N ASN A 102 4.06 -17.18 -9.51
CA ASN A 102 4.89 -18.26 -8.96
C ASN A 102 6.00 -18.66 -9.95
N PRO A 103 7.29 -18.40 -9.64
CA PRO A 103 8.39 -18.65 -10.58
C PRO A 103 8.58 -20.13 -10.91
N ASN A 104 8.08 -21.05 -10.06
CA ASN A 104 8.12 -22.48 -10.33
C ASN A 104 7.07 -22.93 -11.38
N THR A 105 6.05 -22.09 -11.62
CA THR A 105 4.97 -22.37 -12.57
C THR A 105 5.15 -21.61 -13.88
N VAL A 106 5.40 -20.29 -13.80
CA VAL A 106 5.48 -19.44 -15.00
C VAL A 106 6.91 -19.14 -15.45
N GLY A 107 7.91 -19.54 -14.65
CA GLY A 107 9.31 -19.20 -14.87
C GLY A 107 9.69 -17.85 -14.26
N MET A 108 11.01 -17.64 -14.09
CA MET A 108 11.52 -16.44 -13.39
C MET A 108 11.28 -15.14 -14.18
N GLU A 109 11.42 -15.18 -15.48
CA GLU A 109 11.25 -14.01 -16.36
C GLU A 109 9.81 -13.51 -16.31
N GLU A 110 8.84 -14.40 -16.52
CA GLU A 110 7.43 -14.04 -16.50
C GLU A 110 6.96 -13.60 -15.10
N ALA A 111 7.42 -14.27 -14.04
CA ALA A 111 7.15 -13.84 -12.68
C ALA A 111 7.63 -12.41 -12.44
N MET A 112 8.81 -12.05 -12.93
CA MET A 112 9.34 -10.68 -12.84
C MET A 112 8.55 -9.68 -13.67
N ASN A 113 8.11 -10.04 -14.88
CA ASN A 113 7.27 -9.19 -15.73
C ASN A 113 5.96 -8.84 -15.03
N ILE A 114 5.28 -9.82 -14.44
CA ILE A 114 4.04 -9.65 -13.69
C ILE A 114 4.27 -8.73 -12.47
N LEU A 115 5.31 -9.00 -11.68
CA LEU A 115 5.64 -8.19 -10.50
C LEU A 115 5.94 -6.73 -10.89
N GLN A 116 6.73 -6.51 -11.93
CA GLN A 116 7.07 -5.17 -12.41
C GLN A 116 5.86 -4.43 -12.95
N LEU A 117 5.02 -5.08 -13.75
CA LEU A 117 3.81 -4.49 -14.30
C LEU A 117 2.87 -3.99 -13.19
N GLY A 118 2.65 -4.81 -12.16
CA GLY A 118 1.82 -4.44 -11.03
C GLY A 118 2.41 -3.29 -10.21
N ILE A 119 3.69 -3.34 -9.89
CA ILE A 119 4.40 -2.28 -9.16
C ILE A 119 4.38 -0.98 -9.96
N ASP A 120 4.78 -1.00 -11.24
CA ASP A 120 4.82 0.19 -12.10
C ASP A 120 3.43 0.82 -12.28
N THR A 121 2.38 0.00 -12.31
CA THR A 121 0.99 0.49 -12.38
C THR A 121 0.61 1.26 -11.12
N LEU A 122 0.98 0.77 -9.94
CA LEU A 122 0.70 1.45 -8.67
C LEU A 122 1.61 2.67 -8.45
N MET A 123 2.84 2.63 -8.96
CA MET A 123 3.78 3.77 -8.87
C MET A 123 3.36 5.01 -9.68
N LYS A 124 2.40 4.88 -10.61
CA LYS A 124 1.81 6.02 -11.33
C LYS A 124 0.88 6.86 -10.43
N ILE A 125 0.45 6.32 -9.29
CA ILE A 125 -0.39 7.05 -8.34
C ILE A 125 0.50 8.05 -7.60
N LYS A 126 0.03 9.30 -7.52
CA LYS A 126 0.76 10.40 -6.88
C LYS A 126 1.01 10.08 -5.40
N GLY A 127 2.26 10.21 -4.96
CA GLY A 127 2.69 10.04 -3.60
C GLY A 127 4.03 9.30 -3.49
N LYS A 128 4.58 9.18 -2.28
CA LYS A 128 5.89 8.59 -2.03
C LYS A 128 5.77 7.13 -1.58
N ILE A 129 6.11 6.19 -2.46
CA ILE A 129 6.22 4.79 -2.08
C ILE A 129 7.53 4.57 -1.33
N SER A 130 7.44 4.15 -0.07
CA SER A 130 8.55 3.93 0.85
C SER A 130 8.97 2.47 0.96
N GLY A 131 8.07 1.54 0.67
CA GLY A 131 8.33 0.11 0.79
C GLY A 131 7.47 -0.75 -0.13
N ILE A 132 8.02 -1.91 -0.49
CA ILE A 132 7.34 -2.98 -1.22
C ILE A 132 7.59 -4.28 -0.47
N PHE A 133 6.52 -4.99 -0.13
CA PHE A 133 6.57 -6.34 0.40
C PHE A 133 6.00 -7.31 -0.62
N VAL A 134 6.77 -8.34 -0.95
CA VAL A 134 6.35 -9.41 -1.86
C VAL A 134 6.26 -10.70 -1.05
N GLY A 135 5.05 -11.17 -0.79
CA GLY A 135 4.79 -12.51 -0.28
C GLY A 135 4.26 -13.38 -1.43
N ALA A 136 5.05 -14.32 -1.93
CA ALA A 136 4.62 -15.09 -3.08
C ALA A 136 4.98 -16.59 -2.97
N ALA A 137 4.08 -17.42 -3.49
CA ALA A 137 4.31 -18.84 -3.59
C ALA A 137 5.55 -19.16 -4.45
N GLY A 138 6.33 -20.14 -4.04
CA GLY A 138 7.52 -20.59 -4.76
C GLY A 138 8.76 -19.72 -4.55
N LEU A 139 8.70 -18.70 -3.70
CA LEU A 139 9.88 -17.90 -3.36
C LEU A 139 10.88 -18.63 -2.48
N ASP A 140 10.45 -19.59 -1.68
CA ASP A 140 11.29 -20.43 -0.83
C ASP A 140 12.04 -21.53 -1.61
N SER A 141 11.70 -21.74 -2.89
CA SER A 141 12.37 -22.73 -3.73
C SER A 141 13.73 -22.22 -4.23
N GLY A 142 14.79 -22.92 -3.86
CA GLY A 142 16.15 -22.60 -4.30
C GLY A 142 16.56 -21.16 -3.95
N ASN A 143 16.95 -20.37 -4.95
CA ASN A 143 17.41 -18.98 -4.78
C ASN A 143 16.38 -17.95 -5.26
N ASN A 144 15.11 -18.32 -5.41
CA ASN A 144 14.10 -17.45 -6.02
C ASN A 144 13.93 -16.15 -5.26
N THR A 145 13.80 -16.20 -3.92
CA THR A 145 13.70 -14.99 -3.07
C THR A 145 14.85 -14.02 -3.32
N SER A 146 16.09 -14.53 -3.30
CA SER A 146 17.28 -13.70 -3.48
C SER A 146 17.35 -13.08 -4.87
N LYS A 147 17.00 -13.84 -5.92
CA LYS A 147 16.99 -13.38 -7.31
C LYS A 147 15.95 -12.28 -7.51
N ILE A 148 14.69 -12.52 -7.11
CA ILE A 148 13.60 -11.54 -7.26
C ILE A 148 13.91 -10.28 -6.45
N LYS A 149 14.37 -10.42 -5.21
CA LYS A 149 14.74 -9.27 -4.36
C LYS A 149 15.86 -8.44 -5.00
N LYS A 150 16.88 -9.08 -5.58
CA LYS A 150 17.97 -8.40 -6.28
C LYS A 150 17.45 -7.63 -7.49
N MET A 151 16.70 -8.29 -8.37
CA MET A 151 16.15 -7.67 -9.59
C MET A 151 15.22 -6.49 -9.28
N LEU A 152 14.36 -6.62 -8.27
CA LEU A 152 13.49 -5.52 -7.83
C LEU A 152 14.30 -4.36 -7.22
N LYS A 153 15.34 -4.64 -6.43
CA LYS A 153 16.21 -3.58 -5.88
C LYS A 153 16.98 -2.82 -6.95
N GLU A 154 17.42 -3.50 -7.99
CA GLU A 154 18.09 -2.88 -9.14
C GLU A 154 17.14 -1.93 -9.87
N LYS A 155 15.88 -2.32 -10.06
CA LYS A 155 14.87 -1.49 -10.73
C LYS A 155 14.33 -0.36 -9.84
N TYR A 156 14.16 -0.61 -8.53
CA TYR A 156 13.58 0.35 -7.58
C TYR A 156 14.56 0.68 -6.43
N PRO A 157 15.73 1.29 -6.72
CA PRO A 157 16.83 1.44 -5.74
C PRO A 157 16.48 2.33 -4.55
N LYS A 158 15.49 3.22 -4.68
CA LYS A 158 15.07 4.15 -3.64
C LYS A 158 13.97 3.59 -2.72
N VAL A 159 13.48 2.39 -2.99
CA VAL A 159 12.37 1.77 -2.25
C VAL A 159 12.90 0.62 -1.39
N LYS A 160 12.44 0.52 -0.14
CA LYS A 160 12.76 -0.62 0.71
C LYS A 160 11.99 -1.85 0.21
N ILE A 161 12.70 -2.94 -0.14
CA ILE A 161 12.08 -4.15 -0.70
C ILE A 161 12.34 -5.34 0.20
N GLN A 162 11.28 -6.06 0.53
CA GLN A 162 11.32 -7.35 1.21
C GLN A 162 10.54 -8.37 0.40
N CYS A 163 11.11 -9.56 0.26
CA CYS A 163 10.50 -10.69 -0.46
C CYS A 163 10.55 -11.92 0.45
N GLU A 164 9.42 -12.58 0.61
CA GLU A 164 9.25 -13.75 1.45
C GLU A 164 8.26 -14.72 0.78
N ASN A 165 8.13 -15.92 1.31
CA ASN A 165 7.07 -16.85 0.92
C ASN A 165 5.68 -16.26 1.26
N ASP A 166 4.64 -16.66 0.52
CA ASP A 166 3.25 -16.19 0.70
C ASP A 166 2.69 -16.44 2.10
N ILE A 167 3.19 -17.42 2.84
CA ILE A 167 2.79 -17.67 4.22
C ILE A 167 3.01 -16.47 5.13
N TYR A 168 4.00 -15.64 4.85
CA TYR A 168 4.26 -14.43 5.66
C TYR A 168 3.14 -13.40 5.54
N ASN A 169 2.38 -13.39 4.42
CA ASN A 169 1.16 -12.58 4.30
C ASN A 169 0.11 -13.02 5.34
N VAL A 170 -0.03 -14.34 5.53
CA VAL A 170 -0.98 -14.92 6.48
C VAL A 170 -0.52 -14.73 7.92
N ILE A 171 0.77 -14.97 8.20
CA ILE A 171 1.36 -14.78 9.52
C ILE A 171 1.19 -13.32 9.98
N ALA A 172 1.43 -12.36 9.08
CA ALA A 172 1.29 -10.93 9.37
C ALA A 172 -0.14 -10.50 9.75
N CYS A 173 -1.16 -11.29 9.39
CA CYS A 173 -2.54 -11.04 9.83
C CYS A 173 -2.79 -11.47 11.29
N GLY A 174 -1.88 -12.23 11.89
CA GLY A 174 -1.99 -12.73 13.26
C GLY A 174 -1.69 -11.67 14.31
N LYS A 175 -2.36 -11.77 15.48
CA LYS A 175 -2.11 -10.86 16.62
C LYS A 175 -0.79 -11.17 17.35
N ASN A 176 -0.31 -12.40 17.26
CA ASN A 176 0.94 -12.84 17.90
C ASN A 176 1.83 -13.53 16.88
N LEU A 177 2.82 -12.81 16.40
CA LEU A 177 3.73 -13.29 15.35
C LEU A 177 4.73 -14.32 15.87
N ASP A 178 5.04 -14.33 17.18
CA ASP A 178 6.03 -15.20 17.79
C ASP A 178 5.49 -16.61 18.08
N ARG A 179 4.15 -16.72 18.23
CA ARG A 179 3.46 -18.00 18.45
C ARG A 179 2.20 -18.05 17.62
N CYS A 180 2.29 -18.63 16.44
CA CYS A 180 1.14 -18.77 15.56
C CYS A 180 1.21 -20.05 14.73
N VAL A 181 0.05 -20.51 14.30
CA VAL A 181 -0.11 -21.50 13.26
C VAL A 181 -0.86 -20.84 12.12
N ALA A 182 -0.31 -20.94 10.93
CA ALA A 182 -0.91 -20.43 9.71
C ALA A 182 -1.10 -21.58 8.73
N ALA A 183 -2.26 -21.64 8.10
CA ALA A 183 -2.57 -22.65 7.09
C ALA A 183 -3.02 -21.96 5.80
N ILE A 184 -2.46 -22.42 4.68
CA ILE A 184 -2.93 -22.04 3.35
C ILE A 184 -3.54 -23.30 2.74
N SER A 185 -4.79 -23.20 2.32
CA SER A 185 -5.53 -24.26 1.63
C SER A 185 -6.07 -23.74 0.32
N GLY A 186 -5.66 -24.36 -0.79
CA GLY A 186 -6.05 -24.03 -2.15
C GLY A 186 -5.90 -25.25 -3.03
N THR A 187 -5.14 -25.16 -4.12
CA THR A 187 -4.76 -26.32 -4.97
C THR A 187 -3.94 -27.34 -4.21
N GLY A 188 -3.20 -26.91 -3.18
CA GLY A 188 -2.50 -27.73 -2.18
C GLY A 188 -2.80 -27.21 -0.77
N MET A 189 -2.24 -27.89 0.23
CA MET A 189 -2.34 -27.48 1.63
C MET A 189 -0.95 -27.43 2.25
N ILE A 190 -0.67 -26.33 2.95
CA ILE A 190 0.55 -26.17 3.74
C ILE A 190 0.21 -25.54 5.08
N ILE A 191 0.81 -26.04 6.13
CA ILE A 191 0.65 -25.52 7.49
C ILE A 191 2.02 -25.08 7.98
N TYR A 192 2.09 -23.89 8.54
CA TYR A 192 3.27 -23.37 9.21
C TYR A 192 2.99 -23.15 10.68
N ALA A 193 3.92 -23.56 11.52
CA ALA A 193 3.92 -23.24 12.94
C ALA A 193 5.15 -22.38 13.24
N ASN A 194 4.92 -21.18 13.77
CA ASN A 194 5.98 -20.32 14.28
C ASN A 194 6.02 -20.38 15.81
N GLN A 195 7.19 -20.66 16.36
CA GLN A 195 7.44 -20.62 17.79
C GLN A 195 8.75 -19.85 18.03
N ASN A 196 8.63 -18.60 18.48
CA ASN A 196 9.74 -17.69 18.80
C ASN A 196 10.75 -17.55 17.64
N GLY A 197 10.25 -17.36 16.42
CA GLY A 197 11.06 -17.22 15.21
C GLY A 197 11.48 -18.53 14.54
N ASN A 198 11.23 -19.67 15.18
CA ASN A 198 11.45 -20.99 14.58
C ASN A 198 10.24 -21.40 13.77
N LEU A 199 10.35 -21.28 12.46
CA LEU A 199 9.29 -21.63 11.52
C LEU A 199 9.45 -23.10 11.09
N LYS A 200 8.43 -23.92 11.35
CA LYS A 200 8.32 -25.29 10.86
C LYS A 200 7.13 -25.40 9.92
N HIS A 201 7.26 -26.17 8.86
CA HIS A 201 6.15 -26.41 7.93
C HIS A 201 5.81 -27.88 7.81
N PHE A 202 4.54 -28.14 7.53
CA PHE A 202 3.96 -29.46 7.32
C PHE A 202 3.14 -29.43 6.03
N GLY A 203 3.27 -30.40 5.14
CA GLY A 203 2.64 -30.42 3.83
C GLY A 203 3.44 -29.61 2.79
N GLY A 204 2.76 -29.10 1.76
CA GLY A 204 3.38 -28.32 0.69
C GLY A 204 4.20 -29.13 -0.31
N ARG A 205 4.06 -30.45 -0.31
CA ARG A 205 4.75 -31.36 -1.24
C ARG A 205 4.04 -31.49 -2.58
N GLY A 206 2.95 -30.75 -2.76
CA GLY A 206 2.12 -30.77 -3.95
C GLY A 206 0.93 -31.71 -3.84
N TYR A 207 -0.10 -31.41 -4.65
CA TYR A 207 -1.42 -32.08 -4.62
C TYR A 207 -1.37 -33.61 -4.64
N LEU A 208 -0.43 -34.22 -5.37
CA LEU A 208 -0.32 -35.68 -5.49
C LEU A 208 0.28 -36.34 -4.25
N LEU A 209 1.13 -35.66 -3.51
CA LEU A 209 1.83 -36.22 -2.34
C LEU A 209 1.10 -35.91 -1.03
N ASP A 210 0.37 -34.81 -0.95
CA ASP A 210 -0.39 -34.42 0.23
C ASP A 210 -1.70 -35.24 0.37
N LYS A 211 -2.22 -35.83 -0.73
CA LYS A 211 -3.42 -36.65 -0.75
C LYS A 211 -3.27 -38.03 -0.09
N ASN A 212 -2.04 -38.53 0.07
CA ASN A 212 -1.77 -39.87 0.55
C ASN A 212 -1.45 -39.98 2.05
N ARG A 213 -1.83 -38.99 2.86
CA ARG A 213 -1.63 -38.96 4.33
C ARG A 213 -2.89 -38.49 5.09
N SER A 214 -4.04 -38.99 4.67
CA SER A 214 -5.26 -38.95 5.49
C SER A 214 -5.45 -40.29 6.22
#